data_ab4ded5046045214f3085ff335afc549
#
_entry.id   ab4ded5046045214f3085ff335afc549
#
_cell.length_a   1.000
_cell.length_b   1.000
_cell.length_c   1.000
_cell.angle_alpha   90.00
_cell.angle_beta   90.00
_cell.angle_gamma   90.00
#
_symmetry.space_group_name_H-M   'P 1'
#
loop_
_entity.id
_entity.type
_entity.pdbx_description
1 polymer ?
#
loop_
_entity_poly.entity_id
_entity_poly.type
_entity_poly.pdbx_seq_one_letter_code
_entity_poly.pdbx_strand_id
1 'polypeptide(L)'
;MRRLTQLTLAAIVMTAITGCATMSVSSHVARGLDIAKYHTFDWGPADALPLGDARLDKDPFFLDHVQGAVEKAMTTRGLEWATTGTPDLRIHFHANISERIDIDQVDVNRGYCPGEGCTPATVSYEAGTLVIDLMDARTNRLLWRGWAQNSVNGMLENQDTMARQIDEAVTRMFERFPRPL
;
A
#
# COMPACT_ATOMS: atom_id res chain seq x y z
N MET A 1 -5.69 37.72 -33.07
CA MET A 1 -4.58 37.04 -32.34
C MET A 1 -4.97 36.66 -30.89
N ARG A 2 -5.63 37.53 -30.13
CA ARG A 2 -5.99 37.28 -28.71
C ARG A 2 -6.97 36.12 -28.48
N ARG A 3 -7.87 35.84 -29.43
CA ARG A 3 -8.86 34.74 -29.33
C ARG A 3 -8.31 33.36 -29.69
N LEU A 4 -7.27 33.30 -30.53
CA LEU A 4 -6.63 32.03 -30.83
C LEU A 4 -5.74 31.53 -29.66
N THR A 5 -5.08 32.43 -28.93
CA THR A 5 -4.28 32.10 -27.75
C THR A 5 -5.12 31.61 -26.57
N GLN A 6 -6.36 32.08 -26.45
CA GLN A 6 -7.27 31.62 -25.40
C GLN A 6 -7.85 30.23 -25.69
N LEU A 7 -8.04 29.87 -26.94
CA LEU A 7 -8.51 28.53 -27.34
C LEU A 7 -7.43 27.47 -27.19
N THR A 8 -6.14 27.80 -27.41
CA THR A 8 -5.02 26.90 -27.19
C THR A 8 -4.73 26.64 -25.70
N LEU A 9 -4.93 27.64 -24.83
CA LEU A 9 -4.75 27.47 -23.39
C LEU A 9 -5.86 26.57 -22.78
N ALA A 10 -7.10 26.67 -23.27
CA ALA A 10 -8.20 25.82 -22.81
C ALA A 10 -8.05 24.34 -23.24
N ALA A 11 -7.42 24.07 -24.39
CA ALA A 11 -7.20 22.72 -24.88
C ALA A 11 -6.09 21.96 -24.09
N ILE A 12 -5.13 22.69 -23.49
CA ILE A 12 -4.01 22.08 -22.72
C ILE A 12 -4.47 21.64 -21.32
N VAL A 13 -5.51 22.26 -20.75
CA VAL A 13 -6.01 21.91 -19.41
C VAL A 13 -6.86 20.63 -19.39
N MET A 14 -7.34 20.17 -20.56
CA MET A 14 -8.27 19.02 -20.63
C MET A 14 -7.60 17.64 -20.74
N THR A 15 -6.27 17.55 -20.80
CA THR A 15 -5.56 16.27 -21.02
C THR A 15 -4.99 15.62 -19.76
N ALA A 16 -5.29 16.09 -18.55
CA ALA A 16 -4.68 15.61 -17.30
C ALA A 16 -5.59 14.68 -16.47
N ILE A 17 -6.64 14.10 -17.03
CA ILE A 17 -7.47 13.10 -16.31
C ILE A 17 -7.16 11.72 -16.89
N THR A 18 -5.93 11.26 -16.72
CA THR A 18 -5.64 9.83 -16.79
C THR A 18 -6.09 9.23 -15.45
N GLY A 19 -7.21 8.52 -15.46
CA GLY A 19 -7.68 7.75 -14.32
C GLY A 19 -6.65 6.69 -13.96
N CYS A 20 -5.75 7.00 -13.03
CA CYS A 20 -4.95 5.99 -12.36
C CYS A 20 -5.89 5.14 -11.52
N ALA A 21 -5.83 3.83 -11.67
CA ALA A 21 -6.40 2.89 -10.70
C ALA A 21 -5.89 3.31 -9.31
N THR A 22 -6.79 3.85 -8.48
CA THR A 22 -6.38 4.51 -7.24
C THR A 22 -6.11 3.45 -6.18
N MET A 23 -4.84 3.34 -5.78
CA MET A 23 -4.45 2.55 -4.61
C MET A 23 -5.35 2.92 -3.41
N SER A 24 -5.98 1.93 -2.81
CA SER A 24 -6.77 2.09 -1.58
C SER A 24 -5.85 2.01 -0.38
N VAL A 25 -5.87 3.03 0.50
CA VAL A 25 -5.02 3.06 1.70
C VAL A 25 -5.86 3.39 2.92
N SER A 26 -5.61 2.68 4.03
CA SER A 26 -6.25 2.96 5.30
C SER A 26 -5.31 2.69 6.48
N SER A 27 -5.74 3.06 7.69
CA SER A 27 -4.96 2.81 8.90
C SER A 27 -5.86 2.68 10.13
N HIS A 28 -5.33 2.00 11.14
CA HIS A 28 -5.87 1.91 12.48
C HIS A 28 -4.85 2.43 13.48
N VAL A 29 -5.29 3.26 14.42
CA VAL A 29 -4.47 3.81 15.50
C VAL A 29 -5.05 3.36 16.85
N ALA A 30 -4.22 2.78 17.71
CA ALA A 30 -4.66 2.39 19.05
C ALA A 30 -5.12 3.61 19.85
N ARG A 31 -6.23 3.46 20.57
CA ARG A 31 -6.75 4.54 21.42
C ARG A 31 -5.70 4.97 22.44
N GLY A 32 -5.46 6.27 22.54
CA GLY A 32 -4.53 6.86 23.49
C GLY A 32 -3.06 6.63 23.15
N LEU A 33 -2.75 6.30 21.90
CA LEU A 33 -1.38 6.27 21.43
C LEU A 33 -0.77 7.66 21.54
N ASP A 34 0.33 7.74 22.26
CA ASP A 34 1.22 8.89 22.31
C ASP A 34 2.54 8.47 21.66
N ILE A 35 2.71 8.79 20.39
CA ILE A 35 3.87 8.37 19.61
C ILE A 35 5.17 9.02 20.08
N ALA A 36 5.11 10.18 20.75
CA ALA A 36 6.27 10.87 21.28
C ALA A 36 7.04 10.09 22.35
N LYS A 37 6.45 9.02 22.90
CA LYS A 37 7.09 8.13 23.86
C LYS A 37 7.99 7.07 23.25
N TYR A 38 7.97 6.93 21.93
CA TYR A 38 8.68 5.89 21.20
C TYR A 38 9.78 6.55 20.37
N HIS A 39 10.99 6.06 20.51
CA HIS A 39 12.18 6.65 19.89
C HIS A 39 12.91 5.67 18.99
N THR A 40 12.84 4.37 19.31
CA THR A 40 13.60 3.35 18.60
C THR A 40 12.69 2.27 18.02
N PHE A 41 13.12 1.69 16.91
CA PHE A 41 12.43 0.59 16.26
C PHE A 41 13.39 -0.52 15.80
N ASP A 42 12.84 -1.71 15.62
CA ASP A 42 13.50 -2.86 15.01
C ASP A 42 12.43 -3.77 14.36
N TRP A 43 12.86 -4.66 13.49
CA TRP A 43 12.00 -5.67 12.92
C TRP A 43 11.67 -6.75 13.93
N GLY A 44 10.42 -7.18 13.94
CA GLY A 44 10.01 -8.36 14.67
C GLY A 44 10.44 -9.65 13.96
N PRO A 45 10.40 -10.80 14.64
CA PRO A 45 10.68 -12.08 14.01
C PRO A 45 9.70 -12.36 12.86
N ALA A 46 10.23 -12.92 11.77
CA ALA A 46 9.48 -13.17 10.53
C ALA A 46 8.34 -14.18 10.68
N ASP A 47 8.37 -14.99 11.74
CA ASP A 47 7.45 -16.10 12.01
C ASP A 47 6.20 -15.70 12.83
N ALA A 48 6.08 -14.41 13.19
CA ALA A 48 5.02 -13.96 14.09
C ALA A 48 3.64 -13.90 13.43
N LEU A 49 3.50 -14.13 12.12
CA LEU A 49 2.28 -13.80 11.41
C LEU A 49 1.88 -14.82 10.31
N PRO A 50 0.58 -14.94 9.97
CA PRO A 50 0.12 -15.95 9.03
C PRO A 50 0.73 -15.75 7.63
N LEU A 51 0.88 -16.87 6.96
CA LEU A 51 1.45 -17.02 5.63
C LEU A 51 0.89 -15.98 4.65
N GLY A 52 1.78 -15.18 4.08
CA GLY A 52 1.51 -14.34 2.93
C GLY A 52 1.49 -15.12 1.62
N ASP A 53 1.52 -14.42 0.51
CA ASP A 53 1.66 -15.05 -0.80
C ASP A 53 3.11 -15.47 -1.02
N ALA A 54 3.33 -16.75 -1.36
CA ALA A 54 4.68 -17.31 -1.55
C ALA A 54 5.47 -16.63 -2.68
N ARG A 55 4.80 -15.94 -3.60
CA ARG A 55 5.43 -15.16 -4.67
C ARG A 55 6.10 -13.90 -4.14
N LEU A 56 5.65 -13.39 -2.98
CA LEU A 56 6.17 -12.20 -2.32
C LEU A 56 7.05 -12.56 -1.13
N ASP A 57 6.62 -13.50 -0.29
CA ASP A 57 7.34 -13.88 0.94
C ASP A 57 8.75 -14.45 0.67
N LYS A 58 8.99 -14.98 -0.53
CA LYS A 58 10.27 -15.56 -0.94
C LYS A 58 11.02 -14.71 -1.95
N ASP A 59 10.49 -13.56 -2.34
CA ASP A 59 11.16 -12.64 -3.26
C ASP A 59 12.07 -11.69 -2.48
N PRO A 60 13.41 -11.85 -2.55
CA PRO A 60 14.33 -10.99 -1.81
C PRO A 60 14.21 -9.52 -2.19
N PHE A 61 13.93 -9.22 -3.47
CA PHE A 61 13.78 -7.85 -3.94
C PHE A 61 12.56 -7.19 -3.28
N PHE A 62 11.43 -7.90 -3.20
CA PHE A 62 10.23 -7.41 -2.52
C PHE A 62 10.50 -7.16 -1.04
N LEU A 63 11.13 -8.12 -0.35
CA LEU A 63 11.43 -8.04 1.08
C LEU A 63 12.33 -6.84 1.38
N ASP A 64 13.45 -6.71 0.68
CA ASP A 64 14.42 -5.62 0.86
C ASP A 64 13.79 -4.26 0.57
N HIS A 65 12.93 -4.19 -0.47
CA HIS A 65 12.27 -2.93 -0.84
C HIS A 65 11.25 -2.47 0.18
N VAL A 66 10.43 -3.40 0.69
CA VAL A 66 9.47 -3.07 1.77
C VAL A 66 10.21 -2.61 3.02
N GLN A 67 11.26 -3.34 3.41
CA GLN A 67 12.06 -2.97 4.57
C GLN A 67 12.67 -1.57 4.41
N GLY A 68 13.36 -1.31 3.33
CA GLY A 68 13.99 -0.01 3.07
C GLY A 68 13.00 1.15 3.02
N ALA A 69 11.83 0.95 2.40
CA ALA A 69 10.78 1.98 2.35
C ALA A 69 10.22 2.30 3.74
N VAL A 70 9.98 1.28 4.57
CA VAL A 70 9.47 1.45 5.94
C VAL A 70 10.52 2.11 6.84
N GLU A 71 11.75 1.66 6.80
CA GLU A 71 12.88 2.24 7.56
C GLU A 71 13.05 3.73 7.22
N LYS A 72 13.02 4.08 5.96
CA LYS A 72 13.04 5.47 5.49
C LYS A 72 11.85 6.27 6.04
N ALA A 73 10.66 5.68 6.04
CA ALA A 73 9.47 6.34 6.55
C ALA A 73 9.53 6.56 8.06
N MET A 74 10.09 5.63 8.83
CA MET A 74 10.28 5.72 10.28
C MET A 74 11.34 6.77 10.63
N THR A 75 12.51 6.73 9.98
CA THR A 75 13.62 7.67 10.22
C THR A 75 13.25 9.10 9.85
N THR A 76 12.49 9.31 8.77
CA THR A 76 11.97 10.62 8.40
C THR A 76 11.05 11.23 9.49
N ARG A 77 10.51 10.40 10.37
CA ARG A 77 9.66 10.79 11.51
C ARG A 77 10.42 10.93 12.83
N GLY A 78 11.74 10.83 12.78
CA GLY A 78 12.61 10.99 13.95
C GLY A 78 12.72 9.74 14.82
N LEU A 79 12.29 8.58 14.32
CA LEU A 79 12.52 7.30 14.97
C LEU A 79 13.89 6.74 14.52
N GLU A 80 14.62 6.12 15.43
CA GLU A 80 15.94 5.62 15.18
C GLU A 80 15.97 4.08 15.19
N TRP A 81 16.88 3.50 14.42
CA TRP A 81 17.13 2.06 14.47
C TRP A 81 17.75 1.68 15.83
N ALA A 82 17.19 0.67 16.48
CA ALA A 82 17.74 0.16 17.72
C ALA A 82 19.06 -0.58 17.48
N THR A 83 20.18 0.00 17.88
CA THR A 83 21.52 -0.61 17.74
C THR A 83 21.86 -1.51 18.90
N THR A 84 21.22 -1.34 20.04
CA THR A 84 21.46 -2.10 21.28
C THR A 84 20.18 -2.21 22.09
N GLY A 85 20.01 -3.33 22.80
CA GLY A 85 18.89 -3.51 23.72
C GLY A 85 17.57 -3.85 23.05
N THR A 86 16.48 -3.66 23.79
CA THR A 86 15.12 -3.87 23.29
C THR A 86 14.61 -2.59 22.64
N PRO A 87 14.13 -2.61 21.40
CA PRO A 87 13.55 -1.44 20.76
C PRO A 87 12.27 -1.00 21.49
N ASP A 88 11.83 0.24 21.26
CA ASP A 88 10.52 0.68 21.73
C ASP A 88 9.39 0.10 20.87
N LEU A 89 9.62 0.04 19.56
CA LEU A 89 8.68 -0.47 18.57
C LEU A 89 9.22 -1.70 17.85
N ARG A 90 8.36 -2.67 17.62
CA ARG A 90 8.59 -3.76 16.66
C ARG A 90 7.73 -3.58 15.44
N ILE A 91 8.37 -3.73 14.28
CA ILE A 91 7.70 -3.66 12.98
C ILE A 91 7.46 -5.07 12.47
N HIS A 92 6.27 -5.30 11.96
CA HIS A 92 5.91 -6.48 11.18
C HIS A 92 5.25 -6.04 9.90
N PHE A 93 5.43 -6.78 8.82
CA PHE A 93 4.66 -6.58 7.61
C PHE A 93 4.13 -7.90 7.05
N HIS A 94 3.06 -7.79 6.28
CA HIS A 94 2.45 -8.88 5.55
C HIS A 94 2.09 -8.43 4.18
N ALA A 95 2.24 -9.30 3.21
CA ALA A 95 1.73 -9.09 1.88
C ALA A 95 0.92 -10.32 1.44
N ASN A 96 -0.21 -10.09 0.81
CA ASN A 96 -1.04 -11.13 0.25
C ASN A 96 -1.56 -10.71 -1.12
N ILE A 97 -1.73 -11.67 -2.01
CA ILE A 97 -2.37 -11.46 -3.31
C ILE A 97 -3.68 -12.26 -3.32
N SER A 98 -4.75 -11.59 -3.72
CA SER A 98 -6.07 -12.20 -3.82
C SER A 98 -6.75 -11.81 -5.13
N GLU A 99 -7.51 -12.76 -5.69
CA GLU A 99 -8.36 -12.47 -6.83
C GLU A 99 -9.52 -11.56 -6.43
N ARG A 100 -9.80 -10.56 -7.24
CA ARG A 100 -10.90 -9.61 -7.09
C ARG A 100 -11.70 -9.54 -8.38
N ILE A 101 -12.98 -9.30 -8.24
CA ILE A 101 -13.86 -9.03 -9.38
C ILE A 101 -13.83 -7.52 -9.63
N ASP A 102 -13.58 -7.13 -10.87
CA ASP A 102 -13.68 -5.74 -11.29
C ASP A 102 -15.16 -5.40 -11.47
N ILE A 103 -15.73 -4.74 -10.47
CA ILE A 103 -17.15 -4.40 -10.44
C ILE A 103 -17.49 -3.38 -11.52
N ASP A 104 -16.56 -2.50 -11.85
CA ASP A 104 -16.77 -1.47 -12.86
C ASP A 104 -16.82 -2.07 -14.28
N GLN A 105 -16.22 -3.23 -14.47
CA GLN A 105 -16.26 -3.97 -15.75
C GLN A 105 -17.29 -5.09 -15.79
N VAL A 106 -17.84 -5.49 -14.66
CA VAL A 106 -18.93 -6.52 -14.61
C VAL A 106 -20.12 -6.10 -15.47
N ASP A 107 -20.26 -4.83 -15.76
CA ASP A 107 -21.45 -4.33 -16.43
C ASP A 107 -21.19 -3.36 -17.58
N VAL A 108 -20.17 -3.61 -18.38
CA VAL A 108 -19.97 -2.84 -19.64
C VAL A 108 -21.21 -2.93 -20.53
N ASN A 109 -22.00 -4.01 -20.41
CA ASN A 109 -23.29 -4.22 -21.06
C ASN A 109 -24.47 -4.24 -20.08
N ARG A 110 -24.29 -3.72 -18.84
CA ARG A 110 -25.33 -3.59 -17.78
C ARG A 110 -25.94 -4.90 -17.33
N GLY A 111 -25.15 -5.98 -17.29
CA GLY A 111 -25.65 -7.29 -16.86
C GLY A 111 -26.80 -7.84 -17.68
N TYR A 112 -27.16 -7.18 -18.77
CA TYR A 112 -28.25 -7.57 -19.61
C TYR A 112 -27.72 -8.30 -20.84
N CYS A 113 -27.88 -9.61 -20.77
CA CYS A 113 -27.61 -10.50 -21.89
C CYS A 113 -28.92 -10.75 -22.66
N PRO A 114 -29.21 -10.08 -23.78
CA PRO A 114 -30.49 -10.17 -24.46
C PRO A 114 -30.61 -11.36 -25.43
N GLY A 115 -29.84 -12.42 -25.28
CA GLY A 115 -29.88 -13.55 -26.20
C GLY A 115 -29.49 -14.90 -25.59
N GLU A 116 -29.97 -15.98 -26.19
CA GLU A 116 -29.56 -17.35 -25.84
C GLU A 116 -28.04 -17.52 -26.03
N GLY A 117 -27.34 -18.02 -25.00
CA GLY A 117 -25.90 -18.26 -25.03
C GLY A 117 -25.02 -17.10 -24.54
N CYS A 118 -25.58 -16.02 -24.08
CA CYS A 118 -24.85 -14.93 -23.45
C CYS A 118 -24.51 -15.30 -22.00
N THR A 119 -23.22 -15.38 -21.69
CA THR A 119 -22.73 -15.56 -20.32
C THR A 119 -22.19 -14.22 -19.81
N PRO A 120 -22.64 -13.71 -18.68
CA PRO A 120 -22.02 -12.52 -18.08
C PRO A 120 -20.54 -12.82 -17.85
N ALA A 121 -19.65 -12.05 -18.50
CA ALA A 121 -18.23 -12.15 -18.23
C ALA A 121 -17.89 -11.27 -17.04
N THR A 122 -17.47 -11.88 -15.94
CA THR A 122 -16.82 -11.18 -14.86
C THR A 122 -15.35 -11.01 -15.22
N VAL A 123 -14.84 -9.79 -15.16
CA VAL A 123 -13.40 -9.54 -15.26
C VAL A 123 -12.83 -9.61 -13.86
N SER A 124 -11.91 -10.53 -13.63
CA SER A 124 -11.16 -10.60 -12.38
C SER A 124 -9.75 -10.04 -12.57
N TYR A 125 -9.20 -9.53 -11.48
CA TYR A 125 -7.82 -9.09 -11.41
C TYR A 125 -7.18 -9.52 -10.09
N GLU A 126 -5.87 -9.66 -10.04
CA GLU A 126 -5.16 -9.88 -8.80
C GLU A 126 -4.88 -8.55 -8.09
N ALA A 127 -5.29 -8.49 -6.81
CA ALA A 127 -5.00 -7.36 -5.94
C ALA A 127 -4.03 -7.77 -4.84
N GLY A 128 -2.93 -7.03 -4.73
CA GLY A 128 -1.99 -7.11 -3.63
C GLY A 128 -2.44 -6.25 -2.46
N THR A 129 -2.29 -6.78 -1.26
CA THR A 129 -2.49 -6.04 -0.01
C THR A 129 -1.21 -6.10 0.79
N LEU A 130 -0.63 -4.93 1.08
CA LEU A 130 0.50 -4.77 2.00
C LEU A 130 -0.04 -4.23 3.33
N VAL A 131 0.29 -4.89 4.44
CA VAL A 131 -0.04 -4.47 5.81
C VAL A 131 1.26 -4.21 6.56
N ILE A 132 1.34 -3.12 7.31
CA ILE A 132 2.45 -2.79 8.20
C ILE A 132 1.90 -2.58 9.60
N ASP A 133 2.45 -3.30 10.56
CA ASP A 133 2.11 -3.25 11.96
C ASP A 133 3.24 -2.65 12.79
N LEU A 134 2.92 -1.71 13.65
CA LEU A 134 3.81 -1.21 14.68
C LEU A 134 3.31 -1.67 16.03
N MET A 135 4.14 -2.45 16.72
CA MET A 135 3.84 -3.04 18.01
C MET A 135 4.69 -2.39 19.10
N ASP A 136 4.13 -2.18 20.27
CA ASP A 136 4.92 -1.89 21.47
C ASP A 136 5.77 -3.12 21.81
N ALA A 137 7.09 -2.97 21.78
CA ALA A 137 8.00 -4.11 21.91
C ALA A 137 7.96 -4.76 23.30
N ARG A 138 7.58 -4.01 24.33
CA ARG A 138 7.52 -4.48 25.73
C ARG A 138 6.21 -5.21 26.02
N THR A 139 5.09 -4.70 25.50
CA THR A 139 3.75 -5.22 25.82
C THR A 139 3.18 -6.10 24.72
N ASN A 140 3.82 -6.12 23.55
CA ASN A 140 3.37 -6.78 22.33
C ASN A 140 1.97 -6.31 21.88
N ARG A 141 1.60 -5.08 22.19
CA ARG A 141 0.32 -4.49 21.81
C ARG A 141 0.45 -3.78 20.48
N LEU A 142 -0.51 -4.01 19.59
CA LEU A 142 -0.63 -3.27 18.35
C LEU A 142 -0.93 -1.79 18.65
N LEU A 143 -0.06 -0.91 18.14
CA LEU A 143 -0.17 0.53 18.30
C LEU A 143 -0.73 1.20 17.06
N TRP A 144 -0.26 0.76 15.91
CA TRP A 144 -0.68 1.26 14.62
C TRP A 144 -0.62 0.14 13.57
N ARG A 145 -1.60 0.14 12.69
CA ARG A 145 -1.63 -0.71 11.50
C ARG A 145 -1.95 0.16 10.30
N GLY A 146 -1.09 0.13 9.29
CA GLY A 146 -1.37 0.68 7.97
C GLY A 146 -1.59 -0.45 6.98
N TRP A 147 -2.48 -0.24 6.01
CA TRP A 147 -2.59 -1.16 4.89
C TRP A 147 -2.88 -0.43 3.59
N ALA A 148 -2.34 -0.98 2.51
CA ALA A 148 -2.56 -0.50 1.15
C ALA A 148 -2.96 -1.68 0.26
N GLN A 149 -3.88 -1.44 -0.66
CA GLN A 149 -4.32 -2.41 -1.65
C GLN A 149 -4.28 -1.80 -3.04
N ASN A 150 -3.71 -2.54 -3.99
CA ASN A 150 -3.63 -2.14 -5.40
C ASN A 150 -3.64 -3.37 -6.32
N SER A 151 -3.91 -3.16 -7.62
CA SER A 151 -3.68 -4.20 -8.62
C SER A 151 -2.19 -4.56 -8.67
N VAL A 152 -1.89 -5.85 -8.79
CA VAL A 152 -0.51 -6.33 -8.99
C VAL A 152 -0.18 -6.60 -10.45
N ASN A 153 -1.05 -6.20 -11.38
CA ASN A 153 -0.82 -6.37 -12.80
C ASN A 153 0.50 -5.73 -13.23
N GLY A 154 1.39 -6.51 -13.84
CA GLY A 154 2.73 -6.08 -14.25
C GLY A 154 3.71 -5.80 -13.12
N MET A 155 3.31 -5.93 -11.85
CA MET A 155 4.19 -5.72 -10.70
C MET A 155 5.14 -6.90 -10.51
N LEU A 156 4.62 -8.12 -10.60
CA LEU A 156 5.41 -9.34 -10.34
C LEU A 156 6.47 -9.61 -11.42
N GLU A 157 6.27 -9.09 -12.63
CA GLU A 157 7.16 -9.27 -13.77
C GLU A 157 8.16 -8.11 -13.93
N ASN A 158 7.99 -7.01 -13.19
CA ASN A 158 8.81 -5.80 -13.36
C ASN A 158 9.20 -5.17 -12.02
N GLN A 159 10.48 -5.28 -11.68
CA GLN A 159 11.04 -4.78 -10.42
C GLN A 159 10.89 -3.27 -10.24
N ASP A 160 11.01 -2.46 -11.31
CA ASP A 160 10.82 -1.01 -11.20
C ASP A 160 9.36 -0.65 -10.89
N THR A 161 8.42 -1.42 -11.43
CA THR A 161 6.99 -1.26 -11.11
C THR A 161 6.70 -1.68 -9.68
N MET A 162 7.27 -2.79 -9.24
CA MET A 162 7.18 -3.27 -7.86
C MET A 162 7.73 -2.23 -6.89
N ALA A 163 8.93 -1.72 -7.12
CA ALA A 163 9.56 -0.69 -6.29
C ALA A 163 8.68 0.56 -6.16
N ARG A 164 8.20 1.10 -7.28
CA ARG A 164 7.32 2.29 -7.26
C ARG A 164 6.02 2.04 -6.50
N GLN A 165 5.39 0.87 -6.66
CA GLN A 165 4.15 0.56 -5.95
C GLN A 165 4.36 0.39 -4.45
N ILE A 166 5.47 -0.21 -4.03
CA ILE A 166 5.85 -0.34 -2.62
C ILE A 166 6.10 1.04 -2.02
N ASP A 167 6.91 1.89 -2.68
CA ASP A 167 7.22 3.23 -2.22
C ASP A 167 5.95 4.09 -2.08
N GLU A 168 5.05 4.03 -3.05
CA GLU A 168 3.77 4.72 -3.00
C GLU A 168 2.90 4.20 -1.85
N ALA A 169 2.78 2.88 -1.69
CA ALA A 169 2.00 2.25 -0.64
C ALA A 169 2.48 2.67 0.74
N VAL A 170 3.78 2.53 1.01
CA VAL A 170 4.39 2.90 2.29
C VAL A 170 4.24 4.40 2.55
N THR A 171 4.56 5.24 1.57
CA THR A 171 4.41 6.71 1.72
C THR A 171 3.00 7.08 2.12
N ARG A 172 1.98 6.59 1.39
CA ARG A 172 0.57 6.90 1.65
C ARG A 172 0.04 6.31 2.95
N MET A 173 0.53 5.12 3.37
CA MET A 173 0.22 4.57 4.69
C MET A 173 0.76 5.46 5.79
N PHE A 174 2.03 5.88 5.68
CA PHE A 174 2.67 6.69 6.70
C PHE A 174 2.20 8.15 6.73
N GLU A 175 1.57 8.69 5.70
CA GLU A 175 0.82 9.97 5.77
C GLU A 175 -0.28 9.93 6.83
N ARG A 176 -0.81 8.73 7.12
CA ARG A 176 -1.85 8.47 8.14
C ARG A 176 -1.28 8.05 9.50
N PHE A 177 0.05 7.99 9.62
CA PHE A 177 0.72 7.70 10.88
C PHE A 177 0.61 8.91 11.82
N PRO A 178 0.35 8.69 13.14
CA PRO A 178 0.24 9.78 14.11
C PRO A 178 1.49 10.66 14.13
N ARG A 179 1.31 11.96 14.24
CA ARG A 179 2.39 12.91 14.45
C ARG A 179 2.53 13.20 15.93
N PRO A 180 3.74 13.42 16.45
CA PRO A 180 3.90 13.99 17.80
C PRO A 180 3.15 15.33 17.85
N LEU A 181 2.47 15.56 18.97
CA LEU A 181 1.77 16.82 19.25
C LEU A 181 2.77 17.90 19.63
#